data_3ad5aa7b2aa841053c0ff370cb97fa01
#
_entry.id   3ad5aa7b2aa841053c0ff370cb97fa01
#
_cell.length_a   1.000
_cell.length_b   1.000
_cell.length_c   1.000
_cell.angle_alpha   90.00
_cell.angle_beta   90.00
_cell.angle_gamma   90.00
#
_symmetry.space_group_name_H-M   'P 1'
#
loop_
_entity.id
_entity.type
_entity.pdbx_description
1 polymer ?
#
loop_
_entity_poly.entity_id
_entity_poly.type
_entity_poly.pdbx_seq_one_letter_code
_entity_poly.pdbx_strand_id
1 'polypeptide(L)' 'MHFKPKIDKYLMKTYRALVRVHTLGRTNYVKTEVRAESQQDARWLLWAQYGFHSIYSGPDVVNTPLAA' A
#
# COMPACT_ATOMS: atom_id res chain seq x y z
N MET A 1 20.87 -20.55 -7.47
CA MET A 1 20.54 -20.17 -7.06
C MET A 1 20.18 -19.77 -6.45
N HIS A 2 19.80 -19.51 -6.13
CA HIS A 2 19.34 -19.07 -5.52
C HIS A 2 18.83 -18.42 -5.06
N PHE A 3 18.29 -18.21 -4.59
CA PHE A 3 17.61 -17.71 -4.15
C PHE A 3 17.36 -16.94 -3.55
N LYS A 4 16.63 -16.53 -3.11
CA LYS A 4 16.33 -15.78 -2.64
C LYS A 4 15.81 -15.87 -1.60
N PRO A 5 15.77 -15.36 -0.97
CA PRO A 5 15.48 -15.36 0.10
C PRO A 5 14.35 -15.03 0.47
N LYS A 6 13.89 -15.15 0.94
CA LYS A 6 12.92 -15.00 1.32
C LYS A 6 12.64 -13.85 1.81
N ILE A 7 11.84 -13.38 1.66
CA ILE A 7 11.46 -12.36 2.02
C ILE A 7 11.15 -12.30 3.21
N ASP A 8 11.39 -11.74 3.77
CA ASP A 8 11.13 -11.68 4.87
C ASP A 8 10.00 -11.05 5.29
N LYS A 9 9.10 -11.65 5.91
CA LYS A 9 8.02 -11.09 6.43
C LYS A 9 8.43 -10.03 7.35
N TYR A 10 9.54 -10.08 7.95
CA TYR A 10 9.95 -9.07 8.87
C TYR A 10 10.28 -7.77 8.20
N LEU A 11 10.57 -7.80 6.92
CA LEU A 11 10.84 -6.59 6.19
C LEU A 11 9.60 -5.95 5.63
N MET A 12 8.49 -6.64 5.71
CA MET A 12 7.27 -6.09 5.19
C MET A 12 6.67 -5.13 6.20
N LYS A 13 6.23 -4.01 5.72
CA LYS A 13 5.59 -3.02 6.56
C LYS A 13 4.18 -2.81 6.03
N THR A 14 3.35 -2.28 6.88
CA THR A 14 2.00 -1.95 6.49
C THR A 14 1.98 -0.49 6.11
N TYR A 15 1.43 -0.20 4.95
CA TYR A 15 1.31 1.18 4.47
C TYR A 15 -0.15 1.52 4.31
N ARG A 16 -0.51 2.71 4.69
CA ARG A 16 -1.88 3.19 4.59
C ARG A 16 -1.93 4.32 3.59
N ALA A 17 -2.96 4.34 2.80
CA ALA A 17 -3.12 5.38 1.80
C ALA A 17 -4.59 5.71 1.62
N LEU A 18 -4.82 6.88 1.06
CA LEU A 18 -6.15 7.30 0.69
C LEU A 18 -6.17 7.29 -0.81
N VAL A 19 -7.03 6.50 -1.39
CA VAL A 19 -7.12 6.40 -2.85
C VAL A 19 -8.41 6.99 -3.34
N ARG A 20 -8.39 7.48 -4.56
CA ARG A 20 -9.54 8.08 -5.18
C ARG A 20 -10.19 7.06 -6.08
N VAL A 21 -11.44 6.83 -5.91
CA VAL A 21 -12.16 5.84 -6.69
C VAL A 21 -13.36 6.52 -7.34
N HIS A 22 -13.49 6.38 -8.63
CA HIS A 22 -14.62 6.93 -9.36
C HIS A 22 -15.64 5.85 -9.60
N THR A 23 -16.86 6.09 -9.17
CA THR A 23 -17.91 5.11 -9.36
C THR A 23 -19.18 5.85 -9.71
N LEU A 24 -19.77 5.53 -10.80
CA LEU A 24 -21.05 6.11 -11.20
C LEU A 24 -21.00 7.63 -11.19
N GLY A 25 -19.92 8.17 -11.70
CA GLY A 25 -19.81 9.61 -11.79
C GLY A 25 -19.46 10.31 -10.51
N ARG A 26 -19.20 9.56 -9.45
CA ARG A 26 -18.85 10.15 -8.20
C ARG A 26 -17.45 9.80 -7.85
N THR A 27 -16.79 10.65 -7.10
CA THR A 27 -15.45 10.41 -6.61
C THR A 27 -15.53 10.13 -5.13
N ASN A 28 -14.99 8.99 -4.74
CA ASN A 28 -14.94 8.64 -3.34
C ASN A 28 -13.50 8.44 -2.94
N TYR A 29 -13.19 8.71 -1.69
CA TYR A 29 -11.86 8.51 -1.16
C TYR A 29 -11.93 7.35 -0.19
N VAL A 30 -11.10 6.37 -0.40
CA VAL A 30 -11.15 5.14 0.38
C VAL A 30 -9.82 4.94 1.08
N LYS A 31 -9.89 4.69 2.37
CA LYS A 31 -8.69 4.36 3.11
C LYS A 31 -8.36 2.92 2.86
N THR A 32 -7.12 2.63 2.57
CA THR A 32 -6.74 1.26 2.30
C THR A 32 -5.36 1.02 2.87
N GLU A 33 -5.02 -0.22 3.06
CA GLU A 33 -3.71 -0.60 3.56
C GLU A 33 -3.15 -1.71 2.72
N VAL A 34 -1.84 -1.69 2.55
CA VAL A 34 -1.16 -2.78 1.85
C VAL A 34 0.11 -3.10 2.60
N ARG A 35 0.59 -4.29 2.42
CA ARG A 35 1.86 -4.69 3.00
C ARG A 35 2.90 -4.72 1.91
N ALA A 36 4.01 -4.09 2.16
CA ALA A 36 5.05 -4.00 1.15
C ALA A 36 6.39 -3.79 1.84
N GLU A 37 7.45 -3.98 1.10
CA GLU A 37 8.77 -3.81 1.66
C GLU A 37 9.20 -2.36 1.67
N SER A 38 8.65 -1.56 0.82
CA SER A 38 9.01 -0.15 0.75
C SER A 38 7.81 0.66 0.34
N GLN A 39 7.94 1.95 0.52
CA GLN A 39 6.88 2.87 0.12
C GLN A 39 6.63 2.80 -1.37
N GLN A 40 7.67 2.66 -2.15
CA GLN A 40 7.51 2.59 -3.58
C GLN A 40 6.77 1.33 -4.00
N ASP A 41 7.07 0.20 -3.35
CA ASP A 41 6.36 -1.02 -3.64
C ASP A 41 4.89 -0.90 -3.25
N ALA A 42 4.62 -0.25 -2.14
CA ALA A 42 3.25 -0.03 -1.72
C ALA A 42 2.49 0.78 -2.76
N ARG A 43 3.15 1.78 -3.31
CA ARG A 43 2.53 2.61 -4.33
C ARG A 43 2.18 1.79 -5.57
N TRP A 44 3.09 0.94 -6.01
CA TRP A 44 2.83 0.11 -7.17
C TRP A 44 1.68 -0.85 -6.92
N LEU A 45 1.62 -1.42 -5.71
CA LEU A 45 0.55 -2.33 -5.38
C LEU A 45 -0.80 -1.62 -5.38
N LEU A 46 -0.84 -0.40 -4.87
CA LEU A 46 -2.07 0.36 -4.84
C LEU A 46 -2.52 0.74 -6.24
N TRP A 47 -1.58 1.13 -7.08
CA TRP A 47 -1.92 1.46 -8.46
C TRP A 47 -2.43 0.23 -9.21
N ALA A 48 -1.87 -0.94 -8.89
CA ALA A 48 -2.35 -2.16 -9.53
C ALA A 48 -3.76 -2.50 -9.11
N GLN A 49 -4.10 -2.18 -7.87
CA GLN A 49 -5.42 -2.49 -7.38
C GLN A 49 -6.46 -1.45 -7.75
N TYR A 50 -6.12 -0.19 -7.69
CA TYR A 50 -7.09 0.88 -7.84
C TYR A 50 -6.91 1.71 -9.10
N GLY A 51 -5.81 1.51 -9.79
CA GLY A 51 -5.55 2.26 -10.99
C GLY A 51 -4.36 3.16 -10.86
N PHE A 52 -3.68 3.40 -11.96
CA PHE A 52 -2.51 4.23 -11.96
C PHE A 52 -2.90 5.64 -11.54
N HIS A 53 -2.11 6.21 -10.67
CA HIS A 53 -2.35 7.57 -10.18
C HIS A 53 -3.63 7.73 -9.36
N SER A 54 -4.12 6.63 -8.78
CA SER A 54 -5.31 6.75 -7.95
C SER A 54 -5.01 7.19 -6.53
N ILE A 55 -3.76 7.19 -6.13
CA ILE A 55 -3.43 7.55 -4.76
C ILE A 55 -3.60 9.04 -4.57
N TYR A 56 -4.42 9.39 -3.60
CA TYR A 56 -4.64 10.78 -3.27
C TYR A 56 -3.66 11.21 -2.19
N SER A 57 -3.39 10.35 -1.24
CA SER A 57 -2.51 10.66 -0.13
C SER A 57 -1.82 9.39 0.32
N GLY A 58 -0.56 9.49 0.66
CA GLY A 58 0.23 8.35 1.07
C GLY A 58 0.92 7.72 -0.09
N PRO A 59 1.36 6.50 0.03
CA PRO A 59 1.23 5.62 1.20
C PRO A 59 2.23 5.96 2.29
N ASP A 60 1.78 5.85 3.51
CA ASP A 60 2.61 6.12 4.66
C ASP A 60 2.69 4.89 5.52
N VAL A 61 3.82 4.66 6.13
CA VAL A 61 3.98 3.48 6.95
C VAL A 61 3.14 3.64 8.21
N VAL A 62 2.47 2.57 8.57
CA VAL A 62 1.67 2.55 9.76
C VAL A 62 2.56 2.03 10.87
N ASN A 63 2.79 2.86 11.85
CA ASN A 63 3.64 2.46 12.90
C ASN A 63 2.86 1.82 13.97
N THR A 64 2.69 0.56 13.94
CA THR A 64 1.88 -0.12 14.84
C THR A 64 2.70 -0.67 15.86
N PRO A 65 2.57 -0.31 16.95
CA PRO A 65 3.37 -0.74 17.97
C PRO A 65 3.08 -2.01 18.33
N LEU A 66 2.96 -2.69 18.11
CA LEU A 66 2.84 -3.86 18.41
C LEU A 66 2.63 -4.11 19.56
N ALA A 67 2.47 -3.78 19.98
CA ALA A 67 2.22 -3.97 20.98
C ALA A 67 2.57 -4.60 21.51
N ALA A 68 2.68 -4.64 21.57
CA ALA A 68 3.02 -5.19 22.01
C ALA A 68 2.83 -5.38 22.33
#